data_f567a2b1d034d564b7dbded319d58b53
#
_entry.id   f567a2b1d034d564b7dbded319d58b53
#
_cell.length_a   1.000
_cell.length_b   1.000
_cell.length_c   1.000
_cell.angle_alpha   90.00
_cell.angle_beta   90.00
_cell.angle_gamma   90.00
#
_symmetry.space_group_name_H-M   'P 1'
#
loop_
_entity.id
_entity.type
_entity.pdbx_description
1 polymer ?
#
loop_
_entity_poly.entity_id
_entity_poly.type
_entity_poly.pdbx_seq_one_letter_code
_entity_poly.pdbx_strand_id
1 'polypeptide(L)'
;MIKIAITQPADCKRIEPSMAARCCAFERRRPMQVLATAIPDVKEVKPVRRFDPRGFFSEIFREDLLRQHGIASPFVQENLSLSADRGVVRGLHFQIPPQAQAKLVRVAAGSIFDVAVDIRHGSPTYGHYVGVMLSAAEGNQLYIPEGFAHGFCTLEPNTEVVYKVNRYYSPEHDRGLRWDDSALAIAWPVEEEKALLSDKDRRQPMFAELPCHFDY
;
A
#
# COMPACT_ATOMS: atom_id res chain seq x y z
N MET A 1 18.34 -38.38 14.86
CA MET A 1 18.81 -38.04 13.51
C MET A 1 17.75 -38.49 12.52
N ILE A 2 16.90 -37.61 12.04
CA ILE A 2 15.86 -37.94 11.04
C ILE A 2 16.34 -37.26 9.75
N LYS A 3 16.65 -38.10 8.73
CA LYS A 3 17.00 -37.64 7.38
C LYS A 3 15.72 -37.29 6.64
N ILE A 4 15.55 -36.02 6.29
CA ILE A 4 14.49 -35.59 5.37
C ILE A 4 15.03 -35.77 3.95
N ALA A 5 14.39 -36.68 3.21
CA ALA A 5 14.66 -36.91 1.80
C ALA A 5 14.08 -35.78 0.97
N ILE A 6 14.93 -35.12 0.21
CA ILE A 6 14.52 -34.11 -0.79
C ILE A 6 14.13 -34.92 -2.04
N THR A 7 12.84 -34.99 -2.31
CA THR A 7 12.30 -35.52 -3.57
C THR A 7 12.50 -34.43 -4.67
N GLN A 8 13.23 -34.81 -5.70
CA GLN A 8 13.33 -34.01 -6.93
C GLN A 8 11.97 -34.02 -7.66
N PRO A 9 11.54 -32.92 -8.28
CA PRO A 9 10.35 -32.93 -9.10
C PRO A 9 10.60 -33.72 -10.39
N ALA A 10 9.66 -34.62 -10.67
CA ALA A 10 9.66 -35.49 -11.84
C ALA A 10 9.50 -34.70 -13.15
N ASP A 11 10.22 -35.20 -14.13
CA ASP A 11 10.10 -35.03 -15.58
C ASP A 11 9.08 -34.03 -16.15
N CYS A 12 9.57 -32.93 -16.62
CA CYS A 12 8.90 -32.04 -17.57
C CYS A 12 8.89 -32.70 -18.96
N LYS A 13 7.96 -33.63 -19.19
CA LYS A 13 7.70 -34.19 -20.53
C LYS A 13 7.04 -33.13 -21.41
N ARG A 14 7.76 -32.75 -22.46
CA ARG A 14 7.33 -32.09 -23.73
C ARG A 14 5.92 -31.50 -23.73
N ILE A 15 5.83 -30.23 -23.36
CA ILE A 15 4.67 -29.40 -23.69
C ILE A 15 4.85 -28.97 -25.17
N GLU A 16 3.86 -29.25 -26.02
CA GLU A 16 3.90 -28.83 -27.42
C GLU A 16 4.11 -27.32 -27.56
N PRO A 17 4.94 -26.84 -28.51
CA PRO A 17 5.23 -25.42 -28.67
C PRO A 17 4.00 -24.52 -28.89
N SER A 18 2.89 -25.10 -29.40
CA SER A 18 1.64 -24.39 -29.63
C SER A 18 0.90 -24.03 -28.32
N MET A 19 1.01 -24.86 -27.28
CA MET A 19 0.38 -24.62 -25.99
C MET A 19 1.15 -23.59 -25.15
N ALA A 20 2.49 -23.65 -25.18
CA ALA A 20 3.33 -22.66 -24.53
C ALA A 20 3.17 -21.28 -25.15
N ALA A 21 3.04 -21.17 -26.48
CA ALA A 21 2.78 -19.92 -27.17
C ALA A 21 1.38 -19.34 -26.86
N ARG A 22 0.36 -20.19 -26.68
CA ARG A 22 -1.00 -19.77 -26.30
C ARG A 22 -1.07 -19.31 -24.84
N CYS A 23 -0.43 -20.00 -23.90
CA CYS A 23 -0.31 -19.53 -22.51
C CYS A 23 0.41 -18.19 -22.42
N CYS A 24 1.53 -18.05 -23.12
CA CYS A 24 2.30 -16.81 -23.13
C CYS A 24 1.55 -15.64 -23.83
N ALA A 25 0.70 -15.93 -24.83
CA ALA A 25 -0.14 -14.92 -25.50
C ALA A 25 -1.34 -14.50 -24.65
N PHE A 26 -1.88 -15.40 -23.82
CA PHE A 26 -3.00 -15.10 -22.92
C PHE A 26 -2.53 -14.27 -21.70
N GLU A 27 -1.35 -14.56 -21.15
CA GLU A 27 -0.75 -13.75 -20.07
C GLU A 27 -0.39 -12.33 -20.52
N ARG A 28 -0.03 -12.14 -21.80
CA ARG A 28 0.28 -10.80 -22.36
C ARG A 28 -0.94 -9.87 -22.42
N ARG A 29 -2.17 -10.35 -22.20
CA ARG A 29 -3.41 -9.57 -22.28
C ARG A 29 -4.10 -9.32 -20.95
N ARG A 30 -3.52 -9.78 -19.84
CA ARG A 30 -4.13 -9.48 -18.53
C ARG A 30 -4.04 -7.97 -18.27
N PRO A 31 -5.17 -7.31 -17.95
CA PRO A 31 -5.15 -5.92 -17.50
C PRO A 31 -4.57 -5.83 -16.08
N MET A 32 -4.26 -4.62 -15.65
CA MET A 32 -4.04 -4.28 -14.25
C MET A 32 -5.16 -4.90 -13.39
N GLN A 33 -4.80 -5.52 -12.28
CA GLN A 33 -5.77 -6.12 -11.35
C GLN A 33 -6.02 -5.17 -10.19
N VAL A 34 -7.28 -5.04 -9.78
CA VAL A 34 -7.68 -4.30 -8.58
C VAL A 34 -8.41 -5.27 -7.67
N LEU A 35 -7.86 -5.49 -6.49
CA LEU A 35 -8.32 -6.48 -5.53
C LEU A 35 -8.88 -5.77 -4.30
N ALA A 36 -10.02 -6.26 -3.79
CA ALA A 36 -10.53 -5.80 -2.51
C ALA A 36 -9.64 -6.31 -1.36
N THR A 37 -9.49 -5.49 -0.34
CA THR A 37 -8.86 -5.89 0.94
C THR A 37 -9.93 -6.29 1.97
N ALA A 38 -9.53 -6.47 3.23
CA ALA A 38 -10.48 -6.74 4.32
C ALA A 38 -11.47 -5.58 4.54
N ILE A 39 -11.07 -4.34 4.20
CA ILE A 39 -11.97 -3.18 4.11
C ILE A 39 -12.13 -2.85 2.63
N PRO A 40 -13.29 -3.11 1.99
CA PRO A 40 -13.44 -3.10 0.53
C PRO A 40 -13.15 -1.75 -0.14
N ASP A 41 -13.22 -0.65 0.61
CA ASP A 41 -12.90 0.69 0.11
C ASP A 41 -11.39 0.87 -0.14
N VAL A 42 -10.55 0.20 0.64
CA VAL A 42 -9.11 0.12 0.45
C VAL A 42 -8.81 -0.99 -0.57
N LYS A 43 -8.04 -0.69 -1.62
CA LYS A 43 -7.84 -1.63 -2.74
C LYS A 43 -6.37 -1.84 -3.03
N GLU A 44 -5.98 -3.11 -3.20
CA GLU A 44 -4.67 -3.45 -3.72
C GLU A 44 -4.71 -3.40 -5.26
N VAL A 45 -3.77 -2.67 -5.86
CA VAL A 45 -3.62 -2.56 -7.30
C VAL A 45 -2.36 -3.30 -7.73
N LYS A 46 -2.50 -4.26 -8.66
CA LYS A 46 -1.40 -5.06 -9.19
C LYS A 46 -1.20 -4.79 -10.69
N PRO A 47 -0.27 -3.89 -11.06
CA PRO A 47 0.12 -3.70 -12.44
C PRO A 47 0.73 -4.95 -13.04
N VAL A 48 0.53 -5.16 -14.34
CA VAL A 48 1.10 -6.30 -15.04
C VAL A 48 2.49 -5.97 -15.57
N ARG A 49 3.49 -6.78 -15.24
CA ARG A 49 4.83 -6.70 -15.82
C ARG A 49 4.91 -7.55 -17.07
N ARG A 50 5.39 -6.95 -18.15
CA ARG A 50 5.62 -7.62 -19.44
C ARG A 50 7.12 -7.75 -19.64
N PHE A 51 7.62 -8.97 -19.50
CA PHE A 51 9.04 -9.26 -19.57
C PHE A 51 9.51 -9.45 -21.02
N ASP A 52 10.73 -8.98 -21.31
CA ASP A 52 11.49 -9.26 -22.51
C ASP A 52 12.99 -9.41 -22.15
N PRO A 53 13.90 -9.68 -23.13
CA PRO A 53 15.33 -9.82 -22.83
C PRO A 53 16.02 -8.60 -22.22
N ARG A 54 15.41 -7.44 -22.21
CA ARG A 54 15.94 -6.20 -21.63
C ARG A 54 15.46 -5.97 -20.18
N GLY A 55 14.47 -6.75 -19.70
CA GLY A 55 13.83 -6.58 -18.41
C GLY A 55 12.31 -6.65 -18.51
N PHE A 56 11.61 -5.64 -18.01
CA PHE A 56 10.15 -5.56 -18.11
C PHE A 56 9.64 -4.15 -18.40
N PHE A 57 8.48 -4.09 -19.03
CA PHE A 57 7.65 -2.90 -19.11
C PHE A 57 6.37 -3.10 -18.29
N SER A 58 5.94 -2.07 -17.57
CA SER A 58 4.69 -2.10 -16.80
C SER A 58 3.98 -0.76 -16.88
N GLU A 59 2.69 -0.77 -17.19
CA GLU A 59 1.80 0.38 -17.04
C GLU A 59 1.35 0.41 -15.57
N ILE A 60 1.97 1.29 -14.78
CA ILE A 60 1.78 1.34 -13.32
C ILE A 60 0.64 2.26 -12.89
N PHE A 61 0.18 3.13 -13.77
CA PHE A 61 -0.95 4.03 -13.54
C PHE A 61 -1.73 4.24 -14.83
N ARG A 62 -3.04 4.06 -14.75
CA ARG A 62 -3.95 4.35 -15.83
C ARG A 62 -5.30 4.76 -15.28
N GLU A 63 -5.61 6.04 -15.40
CA GLU A 63 -6.74 6.69 -14.75
C GLU A 63 -8.10 6.08 -15.12
N ASP A 64 -8.34 5.83 -16.41
CA ASP A 64 -9.61 5.29 -16.90
C ASP A 64 -9.91 3.88 -16.36
N LEU A 65 -8.89 3.02 -16.22
CA LEU A 65 -9.02 1.71 -15.60
C LEU A 65 -9.27 1.80 -14.10
N LEU A 66 -8.50 2.63 -13.39
CA LEU A 66 -8.66 2.80 -11.95
C LEU A 66 -10.04 3.36 -11.59
N ARG A 67 -10.56 4.30 -12.40
CA ARG A 67 -11.89 4.87 -12.23
C ARG A 67 -13.00 3.83 -12.36
N GLN A 68 -12.87 2.83 -13.25
CA GLN A 68 -13.83 1.72 -13.40
C GLN A 68 -13.93 0.87 -12.12
N HIS A 69 -12.91 0.90 -11.27
CA HIS A 69 -12.88 0.22 -9.99
C HIS A 69 -13.20 1.14 -8.80
N GLY A 70 -13.72 2.35 -9.06
CA GLY A 70 -14.10 3.31 -8.02
C GLY A 70 -12.91 3.97 -7.32
N ILE A 71 -11.71 3.93 -7.94
CA ILE A 71 -10.53 4.65 -7.44
C ILE A 71 -10.65 6.12 -7.84
N ALA A 72 -10.64 7.00 -6.81
CA ALA A 72 -10.81 8.43 -6.98
C ALA A 72 -9.74 9.05 -7.87
N SER A 73 -10.15 10.01 -8.67
CA SER A 73 -9.35 10.75 -9.64
C SER A 73 -9.94 12.18 -9.74
N PRO A 74 -9.18 13.18 -10.18
CA PRO A 74 -7.78 13.14 -10.62
C PRO A 74 -6.78 13.08 -9.46
N PHE A 75 -5.59 12.48 -9.71
CA PHE A 75 -4.43 12.68 -8.84
C PHE A 75 -3.64 13.91 -9.29
N VAL A 76 -3.40 14.85 -8.40
CA VAL A 76 -2.87 16.19 -8.71
C VAL A 76 -1.45 16.44 -8.20
N GLN A 77 -0.95 15.61 -7.28
CA GLN A 77 0.37 15.73 -6.69
C GLN A 77 0.98 14.34 -6.50
N GLU A 78 2.28 14.22 -6.72
CA GLU A 78 3.05 13.01 -6.44
C GLU A 78 4.22 13.36 -5.50
N ASN A 79 4.45 12.51 -4.51
CA ASN A 79 5.49 12.67 -3.51
C ASN A 79 6.43 11.46 -3.53
N LEU A 80 7.70 11.70 -3.24
CA LEU A 80 8.73 10.69 -3.01
C LEU A 80 9.31 10.87 -1.62
N SER A 81 9.48 9.78 -0.89
CA SER A 81 10.23 9.74 0.36
C SER A 81 11.26 8.63 0.34
N LEU A 82 12.47 8.92 0.85
CA LEU A 82 13.52 7.95 1.15
C LEU A 82 13.58 7.73 2.65
N SER A 83 13.64 6.49 3.08
CA SER A 83 13.92 6.07 4.45
C SER A 83 15.20 5.25 4.45
N ALA A 84 16.24 5.74 5.12
CA ALA A 84 17.57 5.12 5.09
C ALA A 84 17.61 3.78 5.82
N ASP A 85 16.80 3.64 6.88
CA ASP A 85 16.85 2.48 7.76
C ASP A 85 15.60 1.63 7.64
N ARG A 86 15.71 0.36 8.05
CA ARG A 86 14.60 -0.51 8.36
C ARG A 86 13.93 -0.06 9.67
N GLY A 87 12.60 -0.22 9.79
CA GLY A 87 11.86 0.12 11.01
C GLY A 87 11.53 1.60 11.12
N VAL A 88 11.70 2.38 10.03
CA VAL A 88 11.18 3.75 9.96
C VAL A 88 9.67 3.69 9.83
N VAL A 89 8.96 4.29 10.79
CA VAL A 89 7.51 4.47 10.76
C VAL A 89 7.19 5.90 10.38
N ARG A 90 6.31 6.09 9.39
CA ARG A 90 5.77 7.39 8.98
C ARG A 90 4.25 7.33 9.04
N GLY A 91 3.66 8.13 9.88
CA GLY A 91 2.19 8.15 10.05
C GLY A 91 1.78 8.04 11.52
N LEU A 92 0.50 7.89 11.77
CA LEU A 92 -0.58 7.85 10.78
C LEU A 92 -0.99 9.27 10.37
N HIS A 93 -1.11 9.55 9.06
CA HIS A 93 -1.39 10.89 8.54
C HIS A 93 -2.62 10.93 7.64
N PHE A 94 -3.40 11.99 7.75
CA PHE A 94 -4.53 12.30 6.86
C PHE A 94 -4.74 13.81 6.77
N GLN A 95 -5.50 14.26 5.79
CA GLN A 95 -6.00 15.64 5.73
C GLN A 95 -7.52 15.65 5.92
N ILE A 96 -8.00 16.65 6.67
CA ILE A 96 -9.43 16.85 6.91
C ILE A 96 -10.09 17.61 5.76
N PRO A 97 -11.44 17.51 5.58
CA PRO A 97 -12.18 18.36 4.65
C PRO A 97 -11.91 19.87 4.87
N PRO A 98 -11.90 20.70 3.81
CA PRO A 98 -12.20 20.36 2.42
C PRO A 98 -10.99 19.81 1.63
N GLN A 99 -9.85 19.57 2.28
CA GLN A 99 -8.61 19.09 1.66
C GLN A 99 -8.32 17.60 1.94
N ALA A 100 -9.35 16.82 2.24
CA ALA A 100 -9.23 15.38 2.44
C ALA A 100 -8.53 14.71 1.25
N GLN A 101 -7.61 13.77 1.52
CA GLN A 101 -6.78 13.15 0.49
C GLN A 101 -7.02 11.66 0.37
N ALA A 102 -7.34 11.21 -0.84
CA ALA A 102 -7.12 9.83 -1.24
C ALA A 102 -5.66 9.67 -1.71
N LYS A 103 -5.11 8.49 -1.49
CA LYS A 103 -3.70 8.19 -1.81
C LYS A 103 -3.61 6.91 -2.67
N LEU A 104 -2.64 6.91 -3.60
CA LEU A 104 -2.21 5.70 -4.31
C LEU A 104 -0.71 5.52 -4.03
N VAL A 105 -0.39 4.54 -3.19
CA VAL A 105 0.94 4.31 -2.62
C VAL A 105 1.63 3.14 -3.32
N ARG A 106 2.90 3.29 -3.65
CA ARG A 106 3.77 2.23 -4.18
C ARG A 106 5.20 2.35 -3.66
N VAL A 107 5.94 1.27 -3.75
CA VAL A 107 7.37 1.24 -3.43
C VAL A 107 8.18 1.30 -4.74
N ALA A 108 9.15 2.22 -4.81
CA ALA A 108 10.09 2.33 -5.91
C ALA A 108 11.37 1.51 -5.66
N ALA A 109 11.82 1.43 -4.39
CA ALA A 109 12.94 0.61 -3.95
C ALA A 109 12.65 0.06 -2.54
N GLY A 110 13.02 -1.20 -2.27
CA GLY A 110 12.79 -1.87 -0.99
C GLY A 110 11.36 -2.36 -0.80
N SER A 111 10.90 -2.40 0.47
CA SER A 111 9.57 -2.88 0.84
C SER A 111 9.07 -2.21 2.11
N ILE A 112 7.73 -2.15 2.26
CA ILE A 112 7.03 -1.58 3.40
C ILE A 112 5.86 -2.47 3.85
N PHE A 113 5.49 -2.36 5.13
CA PHE A 113 4.17 -2.69 5.62
C PHE A 113 3.33 -1.43 5.63
N ASP A 114 2.36 -1.34 4.72
CA ASP A 114 1.53 -0.17 4.48
C ASP A 114 0.18 -0.33 5.15
N VAL A 115 -0.28 0.67 5.91
CA VAL A 115 -1.44 0.59 6.80
C VAL A 115 -2.43 1.71 6.51
N ALA A 116 -3.71 1.34 6.39
CA ALA A 116 -4.84 2.25 6.27
C ALA A 116 -5.87 1.97 7.39
N VAL A 117 -6.15 2.97 8.22
CA VAL A 117 -7.13 2.90 9.33
C VAL A 117 -8.39 3.66 8.94
N ASP A 118 -9.56 3.05 9.04
CA ASP A 118 -10.85 3.72 8.82
C ASP A 118 -11.16 4.67 9.99
N ILE A 119 -11.24 5.97 9.68
CA ILE A 119 -11.56 7.03 10.66
C ILE A 119 -12.90 7.72 10.36
N ARG A 120 -13.76 7.12 9.53
CA ARG A 120 -15.09 7.63 9.19
C ARG A 120 -16.08 7.24 10.29
N HIS A 121 -16.58 8.23 11.00
CA HIS A 121 -17.55 8.01 12.08
C HIS A 121 -18.84 7.36 11.54
N GLY A 122 -19.34 6.34 12.22
CA GLY A 122 -20.50 5.55 11.76
C GLY A 122 -20.19 4.45 10.75
N SER A 123 -18.95 4.35 10.25
CA SER A 123 -18.54 3.23 9.42
C SER A 123 -18.57 1.90 10.19
N PRO A 124 -19.01 0.80 9.57
CA PRO A 124 -18.95 -0.53 10.20
C PRO A 124 -17.51 -1.00 10.46
N THR A 125 -16.52 -0.34 9.86
CA THR A 125 -15.09 -0.62 10.04
C THR A 125 -14.34 0.52 10.75
N TYR A 126 -15.06 1.44 11.40
CA TYR A 126 -14.47 2.53 12.19
C TYR A 126 -13.44 2.00 13.21
N GLY A 127 -12.22 2.53 13.19
CA GLY A 127 -11.12 2.08 14.05
C GLY A 127 -10.44 0.77 13.60
N HIS A 128 -10.96 0.09 12.60
CA HIS A 128 -10.29 -1.07 12.02
C HIS A 128 -9.25 -0.64 10.98
N TYR A 129 -8.25 -1.50 10.75
CA TYR A 129 -7.22 -1.23 9.76
C TYR A 129 -7.03 -2.36 8.75
N VAL A 130 -6.45 -2.00 7.62
CA VAL A 130 -5.88 -2.92 6.64
C VAL A 130 -4.37 -2.72 6.62
N GLY A 131 -3.62 -3.81 6.68
CA GLY A 131 -2.18 -3.82 6.49
C GLY A 131 -1.81 -4.66 5.26
N VAL A 132 -1.01 -4.08 4.35
CA VAL A 132 -0.58 -4.74 3.11
C VAL A 132 0.93 -4.60 2.94
N MET A 133 1.59 -5.69 2.53
CA MET A 133 2.99 -5.66 2.15
C MET A 133 3.12 -5.08 0.74
N LEU A 134 3.79 -3.95 0.59
CA LEU A 134 4.13 -3.37 -0.70
C LEU A 134 5.63 -3.47 -0.95
N SER A 135 6.03 -3.82 -2.17
CA SER A 135 7.44 -3.90 -2.51
C SER A 135 7.72 -3.51 -3.96
N ALA A 136 8.94 -3.01 -4.19
CA ALA A 136 9.44 -2.78 -5.54
C ALA A 136 9.51 -4.09 -6.35
N ALA A 137 9.76 -5.23 -5.68
CA ALA A 137 9.82 -6.55 -6.32
C ALA A 137 8.46 -6.98 -6.87
N GLU A 138 7.37 -6.85 -6.10
CA GLU A 138 6.01 -7.17 -6.55
C GLU A 138 5.42 -6.09 -7.46
N GLY A 139 5.76 -4.81 -7.21
CA GLY A 139 5.24 -3.66 -7.93
C GLY A 139 3.76 -3.38 -7.64
N ASN A 140 3.23 -3.95 -6.57
CA ASN A 140 1.88 -3.70 -6.10
C ASN A 140 1.75 -2.31 -5.47
N GLN A 141 0.53 -1.82 -5.41
CA GLN A 141 0.18 -0.50 -4.89
C GLN A 141 -1.04 -0.61 -3.99
N LEU A 142 -1.20 0.34 -3.06
CA LEU A 142 -2.39 0.44 -2.21
C LEU A 142 -3.12 1.75 -2.51
N TYR A 143 -4.41 1.63 -2.85
CA TYR A 143 -5.33 2.76 -2.88
C TYR A 143 -6.00 2.90 -1.53
N ILE A 144 -5.90 4.09 -0.96
CA ILE A 144 -6.45 4.48 0.33
C ILE A 144 -7.38 5.67 0.07
N PRO A 145 -8.70 5.54 0.27
CA PRO A 145 -9.64 6.63 0.02
C PRO A 145 -9.56 7.74 1.07
N GLU A 146 -10.27 8.84 0.82
CA GLU A 146 -10.51 9.88 1.84
C GLU A 146 -11.22 9.27 3.06
N GLY A 147 -10.96 9.81 4.25
CA GLY A 147 -11.52 9.28 5.50
C GLY A 147 -10.74 8.09 6.08
N PHE A 148 -9.50 7.89 5.62
CA PHE A 148 -8.57 6.92 6.20
C PHE A 148 -7.30 7.62 6.68
N ALA A 149 -6.80 7.22 7.86
CA ALA A 149 -5.46 7.56 8.31
C ALA A 149 -4.46 6.55 7.75
N HIS A 150 -3.34 7.05 7.20
CA HIS A 150 -2.35 6.27 6.47
C HIS A 150 -0.98 6.35 7.13
N GLY A 151 -0.30 5.23 7.21
CA GLY A 151 1.11 5.16 7.61
C GLY A 151 1.77 3.88 7.12
N PHE A 152 3.09 3.83 7.20
CA PHE A 152 3.85 2.65 6.82
C PHE A 152 5.08 2.44 7.69
N CYS A 153 5.57 1.19 7.73
CA CYS A 153 6.84 0.81 8.34
C CYS A 153 7.75 0.22 7.26
N THR A 154 9.00 0.71 7.17
CA THR A 154 9.99 0.16 6.25
C THR A 154 10.52 -1.19 6.71
N LEU A 155 10.67 -2.13 5.78
CA LEU A 155 11.14 -3.51 6.04
C LEU A 155 12.57 -3.73 5.58
N GLU A 156 13.07 -2.81 4.77
CA GLU A 156 14.42 -2.81 4.21
C GLU A 156 15.06 -1.42 4.34
N PRO A 157 16.39 -1.32 4.39
CA PRO A 157 17.06 -0.03 4.32
C PRO A 157 16.95 0.59 2.91
N ASN A 158 17.15 1.90 2.83
CA ASN A 158 17.07 2.68 1.58
C ASN A 158 15.75 2.47 0.81
N THR A 159 14.65 2.37 1.56
CA THR A 159 13.32 2.19 0.98
C THR A 159 12.77 3.51 0.44
N GLU A 160 12.39 3.51 -0.84
CA GLU A 160 11.75 4.63 -1.52
C GLU A 160 10.27 4.39 -1.71
N VAL A 161 9.44 5.28 -1.15
CA VAL A 161 7.98 5.25 -1.27
C VAL A 161 7.52 6.43 -2.12
N VAL A 162 6.74 6.13 -3.15
CA VAL A 162 6.11 7.10 -4.04
C VAL A 162 4.60 7.02 -3.84
N TYR A 163 3.95 8.17 -3.70
CA TYR A 163 2.50 8.18 -3.60
C TYR A 163 1.87 9.40 -4.29
N LYS A 164 0.76 9.14 -4.98
CA LYS A 164 -0.08 10.15 -5.59
C LYS A 164 -1.22 10.53 -4.66
N VAL A 165 -1.63 11.80 -4.69
CA VAL A 165 -2.76 12.32 -3.92
C VAL A 165 -3.71 13.13 -4.81
N ASN A 166 -5.00 13.12 -4.49
CA ASN A 166 -6.05 13.77 -5.27
C ASN A 166 -6.36 15.22 -4.84
N ARG A 167 -5.68 15.71 -3.80
CA ARG A 167 -5.70 17.11 -3.34
C ARG A 167 -4.29 17.56 -3.01
N TYR A 168 -3.99 18.84 -3.16
CA TYR A 168 -2.71 19.39 -2.75
C TYR A 168 -2.50 19.30 -1.24
N TYR A 169 -1.24 19.21 -0.85
CA TYR A 169 -0.89 19.26 0.57
C TYR A 169 -1.30 20.61 1.17
N SER A 170 -1.99 20.54 2.31
CA SER A 170 -2.42 21.70 3.08
C SER A 170 -2.03 21.55 4.54
N PRO A 171 -1.02 22.30 5.03
CA PRO A 171 -0.58 22.21 6.42
C PRO A 171 -1.68 22.49 7.45
N GLU A 172 -2.63 23.36 7.12
CA GLU A 172 -3.75 23.71 7.99
C GLU A 172 -4.74 22.55 8.19
N HIS A 173 -4.82 21.64 7.21
CA HIS A 173 -5.71 20.48 7.23
C HIS A 173 -5.00 19.17 7.59
N ASP A 174 -3.67 19.19 7.73
CA ASP A 174 -2.86 18.01 8.05
C ASP A 174 -3.06 17.59 9.51
N ARG A 175 -3.40 16.32 9.71
CA ARG A 175 -3.67 15.69 11.01
C ARG A 175 -2.99 14.32 11.05
N GLY A 176 -2.93 13.77 12.25
CA GLY A 176 -2.40 12.43 12.45
C GLY A 176 -2.96 11.74 13.67
N LEU A 177 -2.62 10.48 13.80
CA LEU A 177 -2.88 9.63 14.96
C LEU A 177 -1.59 8.93 15.39
N ARG A 178 -1.52 8.59 16.66
CA ARG A 178 -0.44 7.79 17.22
C ARG A 178 -0.37 6.44 16.50
N TRP A 179 0.83 6.11 16.06
CA TRP A 179 1.09 4.86 15.34
C TRP A 179 0.96 3.62 16.25
N ASP A 180 1.32 3.77 17.54
CA ASP A 180 1.34 2.76 18.60
C ASP A 180 0.08 2.75 19.47
N ASP A 181 -1.01 3.33 18.99
CA ASP A 181 -2.29 3.37 19.74
C ASP A 181 -2.83 1.97 19.98
N SER A 182 -2.98 1.62 21.27
CA SER A 182 -3.47 0.30 21.68
C SER A 182 -4.93 0.03 21.28
N ALA A 183 -5.75 1.07 21.09
CA ALA A 183 -7.12 0.92 20.60
C ALA A 183 -7.17 0.51 19.12
N LEU A 184 -6.17 0.93 18.32
CA LEU A 184 -6.02 0.52 16.92
C LEU A 184 -5.35 -0.85 16.80
N ALA A 185 -4.52 -1.23 17.77
CA ALA A 185 -3.82 -2.52 17.87
C ALA A 185 -3.12 -2.96 16.56
N ILE A 186 -2.48 -2.01 15.86
CA ILE A 186 -1.82 -2.28 14.60
C ILE A 186 -0.59 -3.18 14.84
N ALA A 187 -0.54 -4.33 14.18
CA ALA A 187 0.56 -5.28 14.29
C ALA A 187 1.76 -4.82 13.43
N TRP A 188 2.44 -3.77 13.87
CA TRP A 188 3.63 -3.27 13.19
C TRP A 188 4.76 -4.30 13.19
N PRO A 189 5.52 -4.45 12.09
CA PRO A 189 6.64 -5.39 11.98
C PRO A 189 7.95 -4.83 12.60
N VAL A 190 7.82 -4.03 13.64
CA VAL A 190 8.91 -3.42 14.41
C VAL A 190 8.49 -3.30 15.87
N GLU A 191 9.42 -3.56 16.79
CA GLU A 191 9.24 -3.34 18.22
C GLU A 191 9.25 -1.83 18.50
N GLU A 192 8.46 -1.38 19.47
CA GLU A 192 8.26 0.04 19.77
C GLU A 192 9.59 0.75 20.05
N GLU A 193 10.49 0.12 20.79
CA GLU A 193 11.79 0.67 21.17
C GLU A 193 12.75 0.80 19.98
N LYS A 194 12.49 0.08 18.90
CA LYS A 194 13.33 0.06 17.68
C LYS A 194 12.72 0.90 16.55
N ALA A 195 11.50 1.39 16.72
CA ALA A 195 10.84 2.18 15.70
C ALA A 195 11.48 3.57 15.58
N LEU A 196 11.78 3.95 14.34
CA LEU A 196 12.35 5.26 14.01
C LEU A 196 11.23 6.19 13.52
N LEU A 197 10.93 7.22 14.31
CA LEU A 197 9.86 8.18 14.04
C LEU A 197 10.38 9.62 14.04
N SER A 198 9.67 10.49 13.33
CA SER A 198 9.83 11.93 13.46
C SER A 198 9.27 12.42 14.81
N ASP A 199 9.73 13.60 15.26
CA ASP A 199 9.17 14.24 16.45
C ASP A 199 7.67 14.56 16.30
N LYS A 200 7.23 14.82 15.08
CA LYS A 200 5.81 15.04 14.76
C LYS A 200 5.01 13.76 15.01
N ASP A 201 5.46 12.62 14.50
CA ASP A 201 4.75 11.36 14.59
C ASP A 201 4.68 10.81 16.03
N ARG A 202 5.70 11.09 16.83
CA ARG A 202 5.72 10.75 18.27
C ARG A 202 4.68 11.52 19.09
N ARG A 203 4.25 12.69 18.63
CA ARG A 203 3.37 13.61 19.38
C ARG A 203 1.94 13.66 18.85
N GLN A 204 1.59 12.77 17.93
CA GLN A 204 0.22 12.67 17.42
C GLN A 204 -0.76 12.24 18.54
N PRO A 205 -2.02 12.69 18.50
CA PRO A 205 -3.05 12.31 19.48
C PRO A 205 -3.41 10.83 19.36
N MET A 206 -3.99 10.31 20.43
CA MET A 206 -4.59 8.97 20.45
C MET A 206 -5.91 8.94 19.68
N PHE A 207 -6.30 7.77 19.21
CA PHE A 207 -7.56 7.56 18.45
C PHE A 207 -8.81 8.01 19.24
N ALA A 208 -8.82 7.79 20.56
CA ALA A 208 -9.90 8.23 21.43
C ALA A 208 -10.05 9.77 21.52
N GLU A 209 -9.03 10.51 21.17
CA GLU A 209 -9.00 11.98 21.17
C GLU A 209 -9.37 12.58 19.81
N LEU A 210 -9.59 11.72 18.79
CA LEU A 210 -9.86 12.15 17.43
C LEU A 210 -11.27 12.78 17.32
N PRO A 211 -11.38 14.07 16.94
CA PRO A 211 -12.67 14.64 16.59
C PRO A 211 -13.29 13.97 15.37
N CYS A 212 -14.62 13.98 15.28
CA CYS A 212 -15.32 13.53 14.09
C CYS A 212 -15.02 14.49 12.92
N HIS A 213 -14.20 14.04 11.97
CA HIS A 213 -13.83 14.78 10.75
C HIS A 213 -14.50 14.23 9.50
N PHE A 214 -14.93 12.97 9.55
CA PHE A 214 -15.53 12.26 8.43
C PHE A 214 -16.76 11.49 8.92
N ASP A 215 -17.88 11.69 8.27
CA ASP A 215 -19.08 10.86 8.40
C ASP A 215 -19.09 9.80 7.29
N TYR A 216 -19.65 8.61 7.62
CA TYR A 216 -19.76 7.49 6.68
C TYR A 216 -21.03 7.56 5.87
#